data_6c2be471886eb1cfbab8182771f92127
#
_entry.id   6c2be471886eb1cfbab8182771f92127
#
_cell.length_a   1.000
_cell.length_b   1.000
_cell.length_c   1.000
_cell.angle_alpha   90.00
_cell.angle_beta   90.00
_cell.angle_gamma   90.00
#
_symmetry.space_group_name_H-M   'P 1'
#
loop_
_entity.id
_entity.type
_entity.pdbx_description
1 polymer ?
#
loop_
_entity_poly.entity_id
_entity_poly.type
_entity_poly.pdbx_seq_one_letter_code
_entity_poly.pdbx_strand_id
1 'polypeptide(L)'
;LANEFAGNHGLTFKNYGCEDQVYPYIKQSNEGDFSLFSRLCMLEGCQMLIFDGSLLAYNEHYIEQQEPAGDLTVDENGVFTYEDNRDTMFGSCEVASGSYSGKYVADASNSAILRPEIPIQVTSNAEAARFAKGLLRNANKYGRTGQFSKAPMTGYAAASLLTLKTTKASMWDGTVFVYKVRHDFVGNKSTIYFRDLLEGY
;
A
#
# COMPACT_ATOMS: atom_id res chain seq x y z
N LEU A 1 20.23 2.03 6.94
CA LEU A 1 19.41 0.89 7.31
C LEU A 1 18.94 0.09 6.09
N ALA A 2 18.15 0.66 5.14
CA ALA A 2 17.62 -0.08 4.00
C ALA A 2 18.70 -0.66 3.07
N ASN A 3 19.73 0.13 2.75
CA ASN A 3 20.89 -0.33 1.97
C ASN A 3 21.68 -1.43 2.70
N GLU A 4 21.81 -1.33 4.00
CA GLU A 4 22.47 -2.35 4.83
C GLU A 4 21.69 -3.66 4.82
N PHE A 5 20.38 -3.61 5.06
CA PHE A 5 19.52 -4.78 5.01
C PHE A 5 19.53 -5.45 3.62
N ALA A 6 19.41 -4.67 2.56
CA ALA A 6 19.52 -5.19 1.22
C ALA A 6 20.88 -5.88 0.99
N GLY A 7 21.99 -5.23 1.36
CA GLY A 7 23.34 -5.75 1.23
C GLY A 7 23.57 -7.06 2.01
N ASN A 8 23.08 -7.16 3.25
CA ASN A 8 23.16 -8.37 4.08
C ASN A 8 22.52 -9.59 3.40
N HIS A 9 21.55 -9.37 2.51
CA HIS A 9 20.81 -10.42 1.81
C HIS A 9 21.12 -10.50 0.32
N GLY A 10 22.20 -9.85 -0.14
CA GLY A 10 22.62 -9.89 -1.56
C GLY A 10 21.66 -9.18 -2.52
N LEU A 11 20.87 -8.23 -2.02
CA LEU A 11 19.91 -7.45 -2.79
C LEU A 11 20.41 -6.03 -3.05
N THR A 12 19.87 -5.39 -4.09
CA THR A 12 20.07 -3.96 -4.34
C THR A 12 18.87 -3.19 -3.81
N PHE A 13 19.09 -2.13 -3.02
CA PHE A 13 18.00 -1.27 -2.56
C PHE A 13 17.58 -0.27 -3.63
N LYS A 14 16.26 -0.11 -3.81
CA LYS A 14 15.66 0.91 -4.68
C LYS A 14 14.53 1.62 -3.95
N ASN A 15 14.47 2.94 -4.04
CA ASN A 15 13.45 3.79 -3.41
C ASN A 15 12.59 4.49 -4.47
N TYR A 16 11.27 4.38 -4.31
CA TYR A 16 10.28 5.02 -5.16
C TYR A 16 9.35 5.92 -4.33
N GLY A 17 9.79 7.16 -4.13
CA GLY A 17 9.00 8.20 -3.46
C GLY A 17 8.87 8.10 -1.94
N CYS A 18 9.62 7.21 -1.26
CA CYS A 18 9.69 7.23 0.20
C CYS A 18 10.68 8.30 0.66
N GLU A 19 10.30 9.09 1.65
CA GLU A 19 11.19 10.06 2.28
C GLU A 19 12.23 9.36 3.16
N ASP A 20 13.45 9.89 3.18
CA ASP A 20 14.51 9.40 4.05
C ASP A 20 14.34 10.00 5.45
N GLN A 21 13.80 9.21 6.36
CA GLN A 21 13.54 9.64 7.73
C GLN A 21 14.68 9.23 8.67
N VAL A 22 15.05 10.14 9.56
CA VAL A 22 16.04 9.88 10.60
C VAL A 22 15.33 9.51 11.89
N TYR A 23 15.58 8.29 12.37
CA TYR A 23 15.08 7.82 13.66
C TYR A 23 16.17 7.96 14.72
N PRO A 24 15.93 8.67 15.82
CA PRO A 24 16.90 8.76 16.91
C PRO A 24 17.22 7.41 17.55
N TYR A 25 16.26 6.50 17.50
CA TYR A 25 16.39 5.16 18.06
C TYR A 25 15.49 4.18 17.33
N ILE A 26 16.06 3.06 16.92
CA ILE A 26 15.33 1.90 16.39
C ILE A 26 15.79 0.67 17.16
N LYS A 27 14.82 -0.11 17.67
CA LYS A 27 15.09 -1.39 18.31
C LYS A 27 14.59 -2.52 17.41
N GLN A 28 15.50 -3.42 17.04
CA GLN A 28 15.18 -4.71 16.45
C GLN A 28 15.14 -5.75 17.57
N SER A 29 13.99 -6.33 17.85
CA SER A 29 13.81 -7.30 18.92
C SER A 29 13.17 -8.56 18.39
N ASN A 30 13.94 -9.65 18.32
CA ASN A 30 13.48 -10.97 17.88
C ASN A 30 12.74 -10.97 16.53
N GLU A 31 13.11 -10.06 15.62
CA GLU A 31 12.55 -9.95 14.27
C GLU A 31 13.68 -9.89 13.24
N GLY A 32 13.42 -10.40 12.03
CA GLY A 32 14.36 -10.29 10.91
C GLY A 32 14.37 -8.89 10.30
N ASP A 33 15.43 -8.58 9.52
CA ASP A 33 15.66 -7.29 8.87
C ASP A 33 14.45 -6.83 8.06
N PHE A 34 13.87 -7.72 7.26
CA PHE A 34 12.73 -7.37 6.41
C PHE A 34 11.43 -7.16 7.20
N SER A 35 11.26 -7.83 8.33
CA SER A 35 10.11 -7.59 9.22
C SER A 35 10.19 -6.21 9.86
N LEU A 36 11.37 -5.84 10.36
CA LEU A 36 11.61 -4.50 10.88
C LEU A 36 11.41 -3.45 9.78
N PHE A 37 12.02 -3.65 8.60
CA PHE A 37 11.93 -2.69 7.51
C PHE A 37 10.49 -2.53 7.00
N SER A 38 9.74 -3.63 6.85
CA SER A 38 8.32 -3.59 6.48
C SER A 38 7.48 -2.78 7.48
N ARG A 39 7.76 -2.96 8.78
CA ARG A 39 7.07 -2.23 9.85
C ARG A 39 7.38 -0.73 9.80
N LEU A 40 8.62 -0.35 9.56
CA LEU A 40 8.99 1.06 9.39
C LEU A 40 8.35 1.67 8.13
N CYS A 41 8.38 0.96 7.01
CA CYS A 41 7.69 1.38 5.79
C CYS A 41 6.20 1.64 6.04
N MET A 42 5.52 0.72 6.73
CA MET A 42 4.10 0.85 7.05
C MET A 42 3.79 2.11 7.88
N LEU A 43 4.64 2.43 8.87
CA LEU A 43 4.49 3.63 9.71
C LEU A 43 4.66 4.92 8.88
N GLU A 44 5.53 4.89 7.88
CA GLU A 44 5.79 6.04 6.98
C GLU A 44 4.83 6.08 5.76
N GLY A 45 3.80 5.22 5.73
CA GLY A 45 2.89 5.16 4.58
C GLY A 45 3.50 4.56 3.32
N CYS A 46 4.65 3.90 3.47
CA CYS A 46 5.34 3.18 2.41
C CYS A 46 5.06 1.68 2.46
N GLN A 47 5.42 0.98 1.40
CA GLN A 47 5.38 -0.47 1.31
C GLN A 47 6.76 -0.99 0.91
N MET A 48 7.02 -2.28 1.18
CA MET A 48 8.22 -2.94 0.67
C MET A 48 7.86 -4.14 -0.21
N LEU A 49 8.73 -4.43 -1.15
CA LEU A 49 8.63 -5.58 -2.04
C LEU A 49 10.04 -6.09 -2.34
N ILE A 50 10.21 -7.41 -2.37
CA ILE A 50 11.42 -8.04 -2.90
C ILE A 50 11.09 -8.55 -4.30
N PHE A 51 11.80 -8.05 -5.30
CA PHE A 51 11.57 -8.40 -6.69
C PHE A 51 12.85 -8.25 -7.51
N ASP A 52 13.14 -9.22 -8.35
CA ASP A 52 14.27 -9.22 -9.31
C ASP A 52 15.61 -8.78 -8.67
N GLY A 53 16.03 -9.49 -7.61
CA GLY A 53 17.29 -9.20 -6.91
C GLY A 53 17.34 -7.84 -6.22
N SER A 54 16.20 -7.19 -6.03
CA SER A 54 16.11 -5.87 -5.41
C SER A 54 15.15 -5.86 -4.22
N LEU A 55 15.54 -5.12 -3.17
CA LEU A 55 14.64 -4.67 -2.11
C LEU A 55 14.08 -3.31 -2.50
N LEU A 56 12.78 -3.24 -2.70
CA LEU A 56 12.07 -2.03 -3.12
C LEU A 56 11.35 -1.43 -1.92
N ALA A 57 11.50 -0.13 -1.68
CA ALA A 57 10.57 0.65 -0.88
C ALA A 57 9.80 1.59 -1.82
N TYR A 58 8.49 1.67 -1.66
CA TYR A 58 7.68 2.55 -2.49
C TYR A 58 6.56 3.21 -1.70
N ASN A 59 6.32 4.49 -2.01
CA ASN A 59 5.19 5.24 -1.51
C ASN A 59 4.03 5.05 -2.50
N GLU A 60 2.92 4.45 -2.05
CA GLU A 60 1.76 4.20 -2.92
C GLU A 60 1.16 5.52 -3.46
N HIS A 61 1.14 6.59 -2.66
CA HIS A 61 0.69 7.90 -3.12
C HIS A 61 1.56 8.45 -4.27
N TYR A 62 2.87 8.28 -4.19
CA TYR A 62 3.77 8.64 -5.29
C TYR A 62 3.47 7.85 -6.56
N ILE A 63 3.20 6.53 -6.44
CA ILE A 63 2.80 5.70 -7.59
C ILE A 63 1.44 6.15 -8.14
N GLU A 64 0.47 6.48 -7.28
CA GLU A 64 -0.87 6.94 -7.67
C GLU A 64 -0.88 8.25 -8.48
N GLN A 65 0.21 9.01 -8.42
CA GLN A 65 0.40 10.25 -9.21
C GLN A 65 1.07 10.01 -10.57
N GLN A 66 1.48 8.77 -10.87
CA GLN A 66 2.11 8.45 -12.14
C GLN A 66 1.06 8.16 -13.22
N GLU A 67 1.50 8.15 -14.47
CA GLU A 67 0.66 7.72 -15.58
C GLU A 67 0.40 6.20 -15.51
N PRO A 68 -0.80 5.74 -15.89
CA PRO A 68 -1.09 4.33 -15.98
C PRO A 68 -0.12 3.59 -16.92
N ALA A 69 0.37 2.44 -16.48
CA ALA A 69 1.29 1.61 -17.25
C ALA A 69 0.63 0.89 -18.45
N GLY A 70 -0.71 0.90 -18.49
CA GLY A 70 -1.48 0.28 -19.56
C GLY A 70 -2.96 0.18 -19.24
N ASP A 71 -3.70 -0.48 -20.12
CA ASP A 71 -5.14 -0.69 -20.00
C ASP A 71 -5.46 -2.12 -19.56
N LEU A 72 -6.50 -2.30 -18.76
CA LEU A 72 -7.10 -3.59 -18.43
C LEU A 72 -8.57 -3.59 -18.84
N THR A 73 -8.91 -4.36 -19.86
CA THR A 73 -10.31 -4.55 -20.27
C THR A 73 -10.92 -5.74 -19.53
N VAL A 74 -11.95 -5.48 -18.76
CA VAL A 74 -12.78 -6.47 -18.08
C VAL A 74 -13.94 -6.82 -19.02
N ASP A 75 -13.84 -7.99 -19.64
CA ASP A 75 -14.79 -8.51 -20.62
C ASP A 75 -15.50 -9.77 -20.11
N GLU A 76 -16.37 -10.33 -20.96
CA GLU A 76 -17.17 -11.53 -20.66
C GLU A 76 -16.34 -12.83 -20.60
N ASN A 77 -15.10 -12.81 -21.10
CA ASN A 77 -14.23 -13.97 -21.12
C ASN A 77 -13.49 -14.20 -19.80
N GLY A 78 -13.72 -13.33 -18.81
CA GLY A 78 -13.12 -13.43 -17.49
C GLY A 78 -14.15 -13.33 -16.37
N VAL A 79 -13.67 -13.56 -15.14
CA VAL A 79 -14.45 -13.44 -13.92
C VAL A 79 -14.04 -12.16 -13.21
N PHE A 80 -14.97 -11.23 -13.06
CA PHE A 80 -14.82 -10.02 -12.30
C PHE A 80 -15.61 -10.08 -11.00
N THR A 81 -14.95 -9.79 -9.89
CA THR A 81 -15.58 -9.63 -8.58
C THR A 81 -15.05 -8.39 -7.89
N TYR A 82 -15.84 -7.80 -7.00
CA TYR A 82 -15.44 -6.61 -6.24
C TYR A 82 -16.08 -6.61 -4.86
N GLU A 83 -15.46 -5.85 -3.96
CA GLU A 83 -15.94 -5.55 -2.62
C GLU A 83 -15.92 -4.04 -2.41
N ASP A 84 -16.96 -3.51 -1.77
CA ASP A 84 -17.08 -2.11 -1.37
C ASP A 84 -17.34 -2.03 0.12
N ASN A 85 -16.31 -1.75 0.90
CA ASN A 85 -16.31 -1.65 2.35
C ASN A 85 -15.96 -0.22 2.82
N ARG A 86 -16.27 0.80 2.00
CA ARG A 86 -15.95 2.19 2.33
C ARG A 86 -16.66 2.71 3.57
N ASP A 87 -17.78 2.11 3.93
CA ASP A 87 -18.51 2.37 5.18
C ASP A 87 -17.74 1.94 6.43
N THR A 88 -16.75 1.07 6.31
CA THR A 88 -15.87 0.63 7.42
C THR A 88 -14.56 1.42 7.52
N MET A 89 -14.34 2.38 6.62
CA MET A 89 -13.13 3.21 6.64
C MET A 89 -13.12 4.17 7.82
N PHE A 90 -11.92 4.54 8.27
CA PHE A 90 -11.71 5.53 9.32
C PHE A 90 -11.56 6.93 8.74
N GLY A 91 -12.18 7.94 9.37
CA GLY A 91 -12.01 9.35 8.97
C GLY A 91 -10.70 9.94 9.47
N SER A 92 -10.18 9.46 10.59
CA SER A 92 -8.94 9.95 11.20
C SER A 92 -8.18 8.86 11.93
N CYS A 93 -6.90 9.14 12.22
CA CYS A 93 -6.06 8.30 13.07
C CYS A 93 -5.42 9.14 14.17
N GLU A 94 -5.39 8.61 15.38
CA GLU A 94 -4.71 9.18 16.53
C GLU A 94 -3.63 8.22 17.03
N VAL A 95 -2.41 8.71 17.09
CA VAL A 95 -1.24 7.97 17.58
C VAL A 95 -0.77 8.62 18.85
N ALA A 96 -0.58 7.84 19.92
CA ALA A 96 -0.03 8.30 21.19
C ALA A 96 1.03 7.31 21.70
N SER A 97 2.17 7.82 22.17
CA SER A 97 3.25 7.03 22.76
C SER A 97 3.99 7.88 23.80
N GLY A 98 3.91 7.50 25.07
CA GLY A 98 4.48 8.25 26.16
C GLY A 98 3.90 9.66 26.27
N SER A 99 4.76 10.68 26.15
CA SER A 99 4.37 12.09 26.22
C SER A 99 4.01 12.71 24.86
N TYR A 100 4.13 11.95 23.78
CA TYR A 100 3.91 12.45 22.43
C TYR A 100 2.62 11.89 21.83
N SER A 101 1.93 12.75 21.08
CA SER A 101 0.73 12.37 20.36
C SER A 101 0.61 13.12 19.05
N GLY A 102 -0.06 12.51 18.09
CA GLY A 102 -0.34 13.11 16.79
C GLY A 102 -1.65 12.61 16.21
N LYS A 103 -2.28 13.44 15.39
CA LYS A 103 -3.53 13.11 14.70
C LYS A 103 -3.41 13.45 13.23
N TYR A 104 -4.01 12.62 12.40
CA TYR A 104 -4.24 12.90 10.98
C TYR A 104 -5.71 12.69 10.65
N VAL A 105 -6.28 13.61 9.86
CA VAL A 105 -7.70 13.56 9.41
C VAL A 105 -7.70 13.52 7.89
N ALA A 106 -8.19 12.42 7.31
CA ALA A 106 -8.38 12.28 5.87
C ALA A 106 -9.81 12.68 5.46
N ASP A 107 -10.80 12.35 6.29
CA ASP A 107 -12.20 12.71 6.07
C ASP A 107 -12.82 13.22 7.37
N ALA A 108 -13.08 14.53 7.44
CA ALA A 108 -13.68 15.17 8.61
C ALA A 108 -15.18 14.83 8.79
N SER A 109 -15.84 14.35 7.75
CA SER A 109 -17.27 13.95 7.82
C SER A 109 -17.43 12.55 8.44
N ASN A 110 -16.40 11.73 8.42
CA ASN A 110 -16.38 10.41 9.02
C ASN A 110 -15.85 10.48 10.46
N SER A 111 -16.68 10.14 11.43
CA SER A 111 -16.36 10.20 12.87
C SER A 111 -15.55 9.00 13.38
N ALA A 112 -15.35 7.95 12.58
CA ALA A 112 -14.59 6.77 12.98
C ALA A 112 -13.11 7.11 13.13
N ILE A 113 -12.52 6.77 14.29
CA ILE A 113 -11.14 7.08 14.63
C ILE A 113 -10.35 5.80 14.82
N LEU A 114 -9.27 5.65 14.05
CA LEU A 114 -8.27 4.59 14.23
C LEU A 114 -7.32 4.96 15.39
N ARG A 115 -7.17 4.09 16.38
CA ARG A 115 -6.22 4.23 17.50
C ARG A 115 -5.34 2.99 17.58
N PRO A 116 -4.31 2.89 16.77
CA PRO A 116 -3.44 1.72 16.74
C PRO A 116 -2.45 1.71 17.92
N GLU A 117 -2.12 0.52 18.40
CA GLU A 117 -0.93 0.33 19.21
C GLU A 117 0.31 0.36 18.31
N ILE A 118 1.31 1.18 18.67
CA ILE A 118 2.54 1.29 17.90
C ILE A 118 3.67 0.58 18.65
N PRO A 119 4.38 -0.35 17.99
CA PRO A 119 5.44 -1.12 18.63
C PRO A 119 6.80 -0.40 18.66
N ILE A 120 6.81 0.93 18.47
CA ILE A 120 8.03 1.75 18.55
C ILE A 120 7.78 2.99 19.41
N GLN A 121 8.85 3.49 19.99
CA GLN A 121 8.79 4.73 20.76
C GLN A 121 8.73 5.92 19.80
N VAL A 122 7.73 6.77 19.97
CA VAL A 122 7.61 8.05 19.26
C VAL A 122 8.44 9.11 19.96
N THR A 123 9.15 9.93 19.21
CA THR A 123 10.11 10.91 19.73
C THR A 123 9.64 12.37 19.60
N SER A 124 8.54 12.60 18.88
CA SER A 124 7.93 13.92 18.73
C SER A 124 6.47 13.84 18.29
N ASN A 125 5.71 14.92 18.51
CA ASN A 125 4.33 15.03 18.02
C ASN A 125 4.28 15.03 16.48
N ALA A 126 5.28 15.58 15.80
CA ALA A 126 5.37 15.56 14.33
C ALA A 126 5.55 14.13 13.81
N GLU A 127 6.38 13.33 14.47
CA GLU A 127 6.53 11.91 14.14
C GLU A 127 5.22 11.12 14.38
N ALA A 128 4.56 11.38 15.52
CA ALA A 128 3.25 10.77 15.81
C ALA A 128 2.21 11.11 14.74
N ALA A 129 2.16 12.34 14.25
CA ALA A 129 1.24 12.77 13.21
C ALA A 129 1.58 12.13 11.85
N ARG A 130 2.86 11.98 11.52
CA ARG A 130 3.33 11.29 10.32
C ARG A 130 2.94 9.81 10.35
N PHE A 131 3.15 9.13 11.46
CA PHE A 131 2.70 7.74 11.64
C PHE A 131 1.17 7.61 11.58
N ALA A 132 0.44 8.55 12.16
CA ALA A 132 -1.02 8.56 12.07
C ALA A 132 -1.49 8.61 10.60
N LYS A 133 -0.83 9.41 9.75
CA LYS A 133 -1.10 9.48 8.31
C LYS A 133 -0.84 8.14 7.61
N GLY A 134 0.34 7.55 7.81
CA GLY A 134 0.72 6.27 7.19
C GLY A 134 -0.17 5.11 7.61
N LEU A 135 -0.49 5.02 8.90
CA LEU A 135 -1.35 3.97 9.45
C LEU A 135 -2.80 4.11 8.98
N LEU A 136 -3.34 5.34 8.92
CA LEU A 136 -4.68 5.59 8.41
C LEU A 136 -4.80 5.17 6.95
N ARG A 137 -3.83 5.59 6.11
CA ARG A 137 -3.76 5.18 4.72
C ARG A 137 -3.74 3.65 4.58
N ASN A 138 -2.89 2.99 5.36
CA ASN A 138 -2.78 1.53 5.30
C ASN A 138 -4.06 0.81 5.76
N ALA A 139 -4.79 1.35 6.73
CA ALA A 139 -6.06 0.81 7.18
C ALA A 139 -7.18 0.96 6.14
N ASN A 140 -7.21 2.10 5.43
CA ASN A 140 -8.29 2.45 4.51
C ASN A 140 -8.06 1.98 3.06
N LYS A 141 -6.84 1.63 2.68
CA LYS A 141 -6.48 1.39 1.27
C LYS A 141 -7.26 0.28 0.56
N TYR A 142 -7.88 -0.61 1.30
CA TYR A 142 -8.70 -1.69 0.76
C TYR A 142 -10.21 -1.48 0.96
N GLY A 143 -10.64 -0.24 1.20
CA GLY A 143 -12.06 0.09 1.34
C GLY A 143 -12.88 -0.27 0.10
N ARG A 144 -12.29 -0.18 -1.10
CA ARG A 144 -12.91 -0.64 -2.32
C ARG A 144 -11.91 -1.38 -3.19
N THR A 145 -12.17 -2.66 -3.43
CA THR A 145 -11.27 -3.56 -4.15
C THR A 145 -11.99 -4.32 -5.24
N GLY A 146 -11.25 -4.68 -6.28
CA GLY A 146 -11.73 -5.55 -7.35
C GLY A 146 -10.67 -6.55 -7.77
N GLN A 147 -11.12 -7.62 -8.42
CA GLN A 147 -10.24 -8.57 -9.07
C GLN A 147 -10.83 -9.04 -10.39
N PHE A 148 -9.95 -9.21 -11.35
CA PHE A 148 -10.30 -9.77 -12.64
C PHE A 148 -9.41 -10.97 -12.96
N SER A 149 -10.05 -12.06 -13.32
CA SER A 149 -9.39 -13.32 -13.64
C SER A 149 -9.75 -13.77 -15.05
N LYS A 150 -8.74 -14.11 -15.84
CA LYS A 150 -8.88 -14.57 -17.22
C LYS A 150 -7.79 -15.59 -17.55
N ALA A 151 -7.81 -16.17 -18.76
CA ALA A 151 -6.69 -16.89 -19.36
C ALA A 151 -5.39 -16.06 -19.19
N PRO A 152 -4.20 -16.66 -19.25
CA PRO A 152 -2.96 -16.00 -18.83
C PRO A 152 -2.82 -14.60 -19.39
N MET A 153 -2.63 -13.63 -18.49
CA MET A 153 -2.38 -12.24 -18.78
C MET A 153 -0.96 -11.92 -18.29
N THR A 154 -0.05 -11.73 -19.22
CA THR A 154 1.34 -11.31 -18.96
C THR A 154 1.48 -9.81 -19.19
N GLY A 155 2.51 -9.20 -18.60
CA GLY A 155 2.78 -7.76 -18.77
C GLY A 155 2.13 -6.88 -17.71
N TYR A 156 1.46 -7.44 -16.71
CA TYR A 156 0.94 -6.71 -15.56
C TYR A 156 1.80 -6.97 -14.32
N ALA A 157 2.03 -5.92 -13.53
CA ALA A 157 2.84 -5.98 -12.32
C ALA A 157 2.08 -5.38 -11.13
N ALA A 158 2.38 -5.85 -9.91
CA ALA A 158 1.95 -5.18 -8.69
C ALA A 158 2.70 -3.84 -8.53
N ALA A 159 2.16 -2.94 -7.71
CA ALA A 159 2.63 -1.57 -7.52
C ALA A 159 2.64 -0.76 -8.83
N SER A 160 1.60 -0.90 -9.66
CA SER A 160 1.41 -0.14 -10.90
C SER A 160 -0.01 0.40 -11.00
N LEU A 161 -0.21 1.35 -11.89
CA LEU A 161 -1.53 1.87 -12.26
C LEU A 161 -1.98 1.26 -13.58
N LEU A 162 -3.28 0.99 -13.68
CA LEU A 162 -3.92 0.61 -14.93
C LEU A 162 -5.16 1.46 -15.16
N THR A 163 -5.46 1.73 -16.43
CA THR A 163 -6.78 2.23 -16.82
C THR A 163 -7.72 1.05 -16.99
N LEU A 164 -8.71 0.95 -16.10
CA LEU A 164 -9.72 -0.10 -16.17
C LEU A 164 -10.87 0.32 -17.08
N LYS A 165 -11.26 -0.58 -17.96
CA LYS A 165 -12.44 -0.46 -18.82
C LYS A 165 -13.31 -1.69 -18.64
N THR A 166 -14.57 -1.50 -18.25
CA THR A 166 -15.47 -2.61 -17.96
C THR A 166 -16.68 -2.59 -18.88
N THR A 167 -17.15 -3.75 -19.30
CA THR A 167 -18.34 -3.86 -20.16
C THR A 167 -19.64 -3.85 -19.35
N LYS A 168 -19.61 -4.21 -18.06
CA LYS A 168 -20.81 -4.40 -17.22
C LYS A 168 -20.78 -3.66 -15.87
N ALA A 169 -19.68 -3.02 -15.52
CA ALA A 169 -19.49 -2.38 -14.21
C ALA A 169 -18.80 -1.02 -14.35
N SER A 170 -19.38 -0.12 -15.15
CA SER A 170 -18.80 1.19 -15.50
C SER A 170 -18.42 2.06 -14.29
N MET A 171 -18.96 1.76 -13.10
CA MET A 171 -18.56 2.40 -11.85
C MET A 171 -17.10 2.12 -11.45
N TRP A 172 -16.45 1.18 -12.14
CA TRP A 172 -15.04 0.83 -12.00
C TRP A 172 -14.16 1.37 -13.13
N ASP A 173 -14.74 2.02 -14.14
CA ASP A 173 -13.95 2.60 -15.23
C ASP A 173 -13.10 3.75 -14.70
N GLY A 174 -11.84 3.76 -15.07
CA GLY A 174 -10.87 4.76 -14.65
C GLY A 174 -9.55 4.17 -14.17
N THR A 175 -8.73 4.99 -13.53
CA THR A 175 -7.42 4.56 -13.02
C THR A 175 -7.58 3.79 -11.72
N VAL A 176 -6.95 2.61 -11.66
CA VAL A 176 -6.90 1.75 -10.47
C VAL A 176 -5.46 1.41 -10.11
N PHE A 177 -5.21 1.15 -8.82
CA PHE A 177 -3.93 0.70 -8.32
C PHE A 177 -3.90 -0.83 -8.23
N VAL A 178 -2.95 -1.46 -8.92
CA VAL A 178 -2.73 -2.91 -8.87
C VAL A 178 -1.86 -3.24 -7.66
N TYR A 179 -2.45 -3.90 -6.66
CA TYR A 179 -1.70 -4.27 -5.47
C TYR A 179 -1.19 -5.71 -5.47
N LYS A 180 -1.73 -6.57 -6.36
CA LYS A 180 -1.31 -7.97 -6.46
C LYS A 180 -1.61 -8.52 -7.85
N VAL A 181 -0.70 -9.34 -8.36
CA VAL A 181 -0.90 -10.17 -9.55
C VAL A 181 -0.60 -11.62 -9.17
N ARG A 182 -1.47 -12.54 -9.56
CA ARG A 182 -1.31 -13.97 -9.35
C ARG A 182 -1.38 -14.70 -10.68
N HIS A 183 -0.37 -15.51 -10.96
CA HIS A 183 -0.38 -16.44 -12.10
C HIS A 183 -0.53 -17.87 -11.57
N ASP A 184 -1.54 -18.57 -12.08
CA ASP A 184 -1.76 -19.99 -11.87
C ASP A 184 -1.45 -20.71 -13.19
N PHE A 185 -0.23 -21.22 -13.28
CA PHE A 185 0.23 -21.90 -14.48
C PHE A 185 -0.43 -23.28 -14.68
N VAL A 186 -0.85 -23.95 -13.61
CA VAL A 186 -1.57 -25.22 -13.69
C VAL A 186 -3.01 -25.01 -14.18
N GLY A 187 -3.67 -24.01 -13.58
CA GLY A 187 -5.02 -23.62 -13.97
C GLY A 187 -5.10 -22.75 -15.22
N ASN A 188 -3.96 -22.44 -15.86
CA ASN A 188 -3.85 -21.59 -17.05
C ASN A 188 -4.59 -20.25 -16.90
N LYS A 189 -4.37 -19.56 -15.77
CA LYS A 189 -5.15 -18.40 -15.36
C LYS A 189 -4.27 -17.33 -14.71
N SER A 190 -4.57 -16.06 -14.98
CA SER A 190 -4.04 -14.92 -14.22
C SER A 190 -5.16 -14.18 -13.51
N THR A 191 -4.86 -13.65 -12.33
CA THR A 191 -5.77 -12.79 -11.57
C THR A 191 -5.05 -11.51 -11.24
N ILE A 192 -5.63 -10.38 -11.62
CA ILE A 192 -5.16 -9.04 -11.28
C ILE A 192 -6.06 -8.51 -10.18
N TYR A 193 -5.46 -8.11 -9.07
CA TYR A 193 -6.15 -7.52 -7.92
C TYR A 193 -5.84 -6.03 -7.88
N PHE A 194 -6.87 -5.23 -7.78
CA PHE A 194 -6.76 -3.78 -7.81
C PHE A 194 -7.68 -3.12 -6.79
N ARG A 195 -7.41 -1.89 -6.51
CA ARG A 195 -8.19 -1.02 -5.62
C ARG A 195 -8.36 0.36 -6.22
N ASP A 196 -9.29 1.13 -5.70
CA ASP A 196 -9.39 2.55 -5.99
C ASP A 196 -8.13 3.30 -5.55
N LEU A 197 -7.86 4.45 -6.17
CA LEU A 197 -6.90 5.41 -5.67
C LEU A 197 -7.43 6.03 -4.37
N LEU A 198 -6.52 6.41 -3.49
CA LEU A 198 -6.89 7.03 -2.22
C LEU A 198 -6.78 8.54 -2.31
N GLU A 199 -7.84 9.24 -1.94
CA GLU A 199 -7.88 10.69 -1.78
C GLU A 199 -7.67 11.09 -0.31
N GLY A 200 -7.09 12.29 -0.07
CA GLY A 200 -6.94 12.85 1.28
C GLY A 200 -5.76 12.31 2.11
N TYR A 201 -4.75 11.66 1.48
CA TYR A 201 -3.58 11.07 2.17
C TYR A 201 -2.24 11.61 1.67
#